data_978129a1be6b7eda71a2bb80499a2ba0
#
_entry.id   978129a1be6b7eda71a2bb80499a2ba0
#
_cell.length_a   1.000
_cell.length_b   1.000
_cell.length_c   1.000
_cell.angle_alpha   90.00
_cell.angle_beta   90.00
_cell.angle_gamma   90.00
#
_symmetry.space_group_name_H-M   'P 1'
#
loop_
_entity.id
_entity.type
_entity.pdbx_description
1 polymer ?
#
loop_
_entity_poly.entity_id
_entity_poly.type
_entity_poly.pdbx_seq_one_letter_code
_entity_poly.pdbx_strand_id
1 'polypeptide(L)'
;MSFFSSFLLGLIQGIAEFLPISSSGHLAIAQNLLGMQDAGVVPEFFDVLLHLGTLVAVFVAYWGEIKDMVRELICGVRDIAHHSTPTPVPPARRLILLIIVGTLPPFAVLPIKDKVQALSSNMVFIGAALIVTGLLLFASDRVKKGRKTEASAGVLSALIVGVGQAIATMPGISRSGMTITTGCFVGYERRFAVRFSFLLSIPAVLGANILSLKDTMDTGIDWSQVPVYLVGVITAAVVGYLCIRLLKIIADKGRFGFFAYYCWAAGLLTLILTIIKK
;
A
#
# COMPACT_ATOMS: atom_id res chain seq x y z
N MET A 1 -4.02 -22.94 -10.53
CA MET A 1 -2.78 -22.13 -10.53
C MET A 1 -1.57 -23.01 -10.22
N SER A 2 -0.36 -22.71 -10.78
CA SER A 2 0.85 -23.48 -10.48
C SER A 2 1.61 -22.92 -9.27
N PHE A 3 2.46 -23.75 -8.63
CA PHE A 3 3.37 -23.29 -7.56
C PHE A 3 4.31 -22.18 -8.03
N PHE A 4 4.81 -22.28 -9.27
CA PHE A 4 5.69 -21.27 -9.86
C PHE A 4 4.96 -19.93 -10.06
N SER A 5 3.72 -19.94 -10.57
CA SER A 5 2.91 -18.72 -10.72
C SER A 5 2.62 -18.08 -9.38
N SER A 6 2.28 -18.88 -8.36
CA SER A 6 2.04 -18.40 -7.01
C SER A 6 3.28 -17.74 -6.40
N PHE A 7 4.44 -18.40 -6.53
CA PHE A 7 5.72 -17.83 -6.09
C PHE A 7 6.03 -16.52 -6.79
N LEU A 8 5.88 -16.46 -8.12
CA LEU A 8 6.18 -15.27 -8.90
C LEU A 8 5.26 -14.09 -8.55
N LEU A 9 3.95 -14.33 -8.43
CA LEU A 9 2.98 -13.30 -8.02
C LEU A 9 3.24 -12.85 -6.57
N GLY A 10 3.59 -13.77 -5.66
CA GLY A 10 4.00 -13.45 -4.30
C GLY A 10 5.27 -12.60 -4.25
N LEU A 11 6.25 -12.87 -5.11
CA LEU A 11 7.48 -12.09 -5.24
C LEU A 11 7.17 -10.66 -5.72
N ILE A 12 6.38 -10.55 -6.79
CA ILE A 12 5.96 -9.25 -7.35
C ILE A 12 5.20 -8.46 -6.30
N GLN A 13 4.23 -9.07 -5.63
CA GLN A 13 3.45 -8.42 -4.57
C GLN A 13 4.35 -7.95 -3.44
N GLY A 14 5.22 -8.80 -2.90
CA GLY A 14 6.11 -8.45 -1.80
C GLY A 14 7.05 -7.30 -2.14
N ILE A 15 7.56 -7.24 -3.37
CA ILE A 15 8.41 -6.13 -3.84
C ILE A 15 7.58 -4.86 -4.02
N ALA A 16 6.52 -4.93 -4.81
CA ALA A 16 5.83 -3.75 -5.33
C ALA A 16 4.83 -3.15 -4.33
N GLU A 17 4.45 -3.86 -3.26
CA GLU A 17 3.55 -3.34 -2.23
C GLU A 17 4.23 -2.26 -1.39
N PHE A 18 5.50 -2.46 -1.05
CA PHE A 18 6.25 -1.56 -0.18
C PHE A 18 7.14 -0.59 -0.93
N LEU A 19 7.81 -1.06 -1.98
CA LEU A 19 8.50 -0.13 -2.86
C LEU A 19 7.47 0.73 -3.59
N PRO A 20 7.76 2.02 -3.78
CA PRO A 20 6.78 2.96 -4.33
C PRO A 20 6.62 2.84 -5.85
N ILE A 21 6.27 1.61 -6.33
CA ILE A 21 6.23 1.27 -7.76
C ILE A 21 4.88 0.70 -8.23
N SER A 22 3.89 0.55 -7.33
CA SER A 22 2.54 0.01 -7.59
C SER A 22 2.45 -1.52 -7.74
N SER A 23 1.99 -2.20 -6.69
CA SER A 23 1.74 -3.65 -6.70
C SER A 23 0.61 -4.03 -7.67
N SER A 24 -0.52 -3.33 -7.63
CA SER A 24 -1.65 -3.58 -8.53
C SER A 24 -1.29 -3.44 -10.01
N GLY A 25 -0.47 -2.43 -10.36
CA GLY A 25 0.00 -2.26 -11.73
C GLY A 25 0.91 -3.41 -12.17
N HIS A 26 1.86 -3.82 -11.32
CA HIS A 26 2.79 -4.91 -11.65
C HIS A 26 2.11 -6.28 -11.69
N LEU A 27 1.16 -6.55 -10.79
CA LEU A 27 0.36 -7.77 -10.85
C LEU A 27 -0.46 -7.84 -12.14
N ALA A 28 -1.15 -6.75 -12.51
CA ALA A 28 -1.91 -6.68 -13.75
C ALA A 28 -1.03 -6.91 -15.00
N ILE A 29 0.17 -6.29 -15.05
CA ILE A 29 1.13 -6.51 -16.14
C ILE A 29 1.60 -7.97 -16.16
N ALA A 30 1.96 -8.56 -15.01
CA ALA A 30 2.43 -9.93 -14.93
C ALA A 30 1.34 -10.92 -15.34
N GLN A 31 0.12 -10.74 -14.87
CA GLN A 31 -1.04 -11.56 -15.24
C GLN A 31 -1.33 -11.48 -16.75
N ASN A 32 -1.22 -10.28 -17.35
CA ASN A 32 -1.36 -10.10 -18.80
C ASN A 32 -0.26 -10.79 -19.61
N LEU A 33 1.00 -10.66 -19.19
CA LEU A 33 2.13 -11.27 -19.87
C LEU A 33 2.13 -12.79 -19.78
N LEU A 34 1.65 -13.34 -18.66
CA LEU A 34 1.57 -14.78 -18.42
C LEU A 34 0.29 -15.42 -18.98
N GLY A 35 -0.58 -14.65 -19.64
CA GLY A 35 -1.86 -15.15 -20.15
C GLY A 35 -2.84 -15.57 -19.07
N MET A 36 -2.72 -14.98 -17.86
CA MET A 36 -3.53 -15.30 -16.67
C MET A 36 -4.73 -14.36 -16.50
N GLN A 37 -5.08 -13.59 -17.52
CA GLN A 37 -6.19 -12.61 -17.44
C GLN A 37 -7.57 -13.22 -17.61
N ASP A 38 -7.65 -14.49 -18.03
CA ASP A 38 -8.93 -15.18 -18.13
C ASP A 38 -9.55 -15.37 -16.74
N ALA A 39 -10.84 -15.10 -16.64
CA ALA A 39 -11.58 -15.20 -15.39
C ALA A 39 -11.39 -16.59 -14.75
N GLY A 40 -10.83 -16.64 -13.57
CA GLY A 40 -10.62 -17.86 -12.80
C GLY A 40 -9.20 -18.44 -12.82
N VAL A 41 -8.26 -17.93 -13.62
CA VAL A 41 -6.85 -18.40 -13.59
C VAL A 41 -6.14 -17.92 -12.33
N VAL A 42 -6.36 -16.67 -11.93
CA VAL A 42 -5.93 -16.14 -10.63
C VAL A 42 -7.20 -15.75 -9.87
N PRO A 43 -7.58 -16.51 -8.83
CA PRO A 43 -8.76 -16.18 -8.04
C PRO A 43 -8.56 -14.83 -7.30
N GLU A 44 -9.61 -14.02 -7.22
CA GLU A 44 -9.59 -12.80 -6.39
C GLU A 44 -9.22 -13.10 -4.93
N PHE A 45 -9.60 -14.28 -4.45
CA PHE A 45 -9.21 -14.79 -3.13
C PHE A 45 -7.70 -14.84 -2.95
N PHE A 46 -6.95 -15.23 -3.98
CA PHE A 46 -5.49 -15.28 -3.91
C PHE A 46 -4.88 -13.87 -3.80
N ASP A 47 -5.42 -12.89 -4.52
CA ASP A 47 -4.96 -11.50 -4.40
C ASP A 47 -5.20 -10.95 -2.97
N VAL A 48 -6.34 -11.28 -2.35
CA VAL A 48 -6.61 -10.97 -0.93
C VAL A 48 -5.55 -11.61 -0.03
N LEU A 49 -5.24 -12.88 -0.26
CA LEU A 49 -4.22 -13.58 0.53
C LEU A 49 -2.82 -12.99 0.36
N LEU A 50 -2.45 -12.57 -0.84
CA LEU A 50 -1.17 -11.88 -1.08
C LEU A 50 -1.06 -10.57 -0.27
N HIS A 51 -2.14 -9.79 -0.22
CA HIS A 51 -2.20 -8.57 0.61
C HIS A 51 -2.13 -8.88 2.11
N LEU A 52 -2.76 -9.96 2.56
CA LEU A 52 -2.61 -10.42 3.95
C LEU A 52 -1.16 -10.86 4.24
N GLY A 53 -0.50 -11.53 3.30
CA GLY A 53 0.92 -11.87 3.41
C GLY A 53 1.80 -10.62 3.61
N THR A 54 1.60 -9.59 2.78
CA THR A 54 2.33 -8.33 2.95
C THR A 54 1.95 -7.59 4.23
N LEU A 55 0.71 -7.71 4.69
CA LEU A 55 0.29 -7.14 5.97
C LEU A 55 1.03 -7.78 7.16
N VAL A 56 1.28 -9.11 7.12
CA VAL A 56 2.13 -9.79 8.10
C VAL A 56 3.53 -9.17 8.13
N ALA A 57 4.10 -8.84 6.97
CA ALA A 57 5.39 -8.14 6.91
C ALA A 57 5.38 -6.80 7.64
N VAL A 58 4.30 -6.01 7.53
CA VAL A 58 4.13 -4.74 8.26
C VAL A 58 4.05 -5.00 9.76
N PHE A 59 3.25 -5.98 10.21
CA PHE A 59 3.14 -6.34 11.63
C PHE A 59 4.50 -6.73 12.23
N VAL A 60 5.28 -7.54 11.51
CA VAL A 60 6.62 -7.94 11.96
C VAL A 60 7.58 -6.75 11.99
N ALA A 61 7.59 -5.91 10.93
CA ALA A 61 8.52 -4.80 10.78
C ALA A 61 8.28 -3.65 11.77
N TYR A 62 7.03 -3.48 12.23
CA TYR A 62 6.57 -2.39 13.11
C TYR A 62 5.94 -2.90 14.40
N TRP A 63 6.30 -4.12 14.83
CA TRP A 63 5.71 -4.75 16.00
C TRP A 63 5.83 -3.92 17.28
N GLY A 64 6.96 -3.21 17.45
CA GLY A 64 7.18 -2.29 18.58
C GLY A 64 6.16 -1.17 18.60
N GLU A 65 6.07 -0.43 17.50
CA GLU A 65 5.13 0.69 17.32
C GLU A 65 3.68 0.25 17.46
N ILE A 66 3.33 -0.91 16.91
CA ILE A 66 1.96 -1.46 17.00
C ILE A 66 1.61 -1.80 18.46
N LYS A 67 2.53 -2.42 19.21
CA LYS A 67 2.32 -2.68 20.65
C LYS A 67 2.11 -1.38 21.43
N ASP A 68 2.92 -0.35 21.16
CA ASP A 68 2.80 0.94 21.82
C ASP A 68 1.46 1.60 21.46
N MET A 69 1.03 1.51 20.21
CA MET A 69 -0.29 2.00 19.78
C MET A 69 -1.44 1.25 20.47
N VAL A 70 -1.38 -0.08 20.56
CA VAL A 70 -2.41 -0.88 21.24
C VAL A 70 -2.45 -0.52 22.75
N ARG A 71 -1.29 -0.39 23.39
CA ARG A 71 -1.21 0.04 24.79
C ARG A 71 -1.83 1.43 24.98
N GLU A 72 -1.46 2.39 24.13
CA GLU A 72 -1.96 3.75 24.22
C GLU A 72 -3.45 3.86 23.85
N LEU A 73 -3.97 2.98 23.01
CA LEU A 73 -5.42 2.89 22.76
C LEU A 73 -6.16 2.50 24.05
N ILE A 74 -5.67 1.46 24.74
CA ILE A 74 -6.27 1.00 26.02
C ILE A 74 -6.16 2.10 27.09
N CYS A 75 -4.98 2.71 27.24
CA CYS A 75 -4.77 3.82 28.18
C CYS A 75 -5.67 5.02 27.83
N GLY A 76 -5.81 5.36 26.53
CA GLY A 76 -6.65 6.46 26.08
C GLY A 76 -8.13 6.27 26.40
N VAL A 77 -8.66 5.06 26.21
CA VAL A 77 -10.04 4.72 26.59
C VAL A 77 -10.22 4.87 28.11
N ARG A 78 -9.25 4.40 28.90
CA ARG A 78 -9.28 4.54 30.36
C ARG A 78 -9.22 6.01 30.80
N ASP A 79 -8.34 6.80 30.20
CA ASP A 79 -8.19 8.22 30.52
C ASP A 79 -9.48 9.01 30.23
N ILE A 80 -10.16 8.70 29.09
CA ILE A 80 -11.47 9.29 28.77
C ILE A 80 -12.50 8.92 29.83
N ALA A 81 -12.55 7.64 30.24
CA ALA A 81 -13.48 7.17 31.25
C ALA A 81 -13.24 7.84 32.64
N HIS A 82 -11.99 8.19 32.94
CA HIS A 82 -11.63 8.87 34.21
C HIS A 82 -11.50 10.40 34.07
N HIS A 83 -11.89 11.00 32.92
CA HIS A 83 -11.79 12.44 32.63
C HIS A 83 -10.36 12.99 32.85
N SER A 84 -9.35 12.17 32.66
CA SER A 84 -7.93 12.52 32.76
C SER A 84 -7.26 12.44 31.41
N THR A 85 -6.71 13.54 30.93
CA THR A 85 -5.94 13.55 29.68
C THR A 85 -4.50 13.90 29.97
N PRO A 86 -3.52 13.06 29.60
CA PRO A 86 -2.12 13.37 29.81
C PRO A 86 -1.70 14.59 28.96
N THR A 87 -0.95 15.49 29.57
CA THR A 87 -0.33 16.63 28.90
C THR A 87 1.20 16.56 29.11
N PRO A 88 2.02 16.39 28.05
CA PRO A 88 1.66 16.29 26.62
C PRO A 88 1.03 14.96 26.22
N VAL A 89 0.23 14.94 25.15
CA VAL A 89 -0.35 13.73 24.58
C VAL A 89 0.77 12.80 24.08
N PRO A 90 0.77 11.50 24.48
CA PRO A 90 1.78 10.53 24.04
C PRO A 90 1.88 10.44 22.52
N PRO A 91 3.10 10.35 21.92
CA PRO A 91 3.28 10.28 20.48
C PRO A 91 2.51 9.13 19.81
N ALA A 92 2.45 7.96 20.45
CA ALA A 92 1.71 6.81 19.92
C ALA A 92 0.19 7.06 19.87
N ARG A 93 -0.38 7.76 20.88
CA ARG A 93 -1.80 8.15 20.89
C ARG A 93 -2.10 9.14 19.76
N ARG A 94 -1.22 10.11 19.56
CA ARG A 94 -1.33 11.06 18.44
C ARG A 94 -1.23 10.34 17.09
N LEU A 95 -0.32 9.38 16.96
CA LEU A 95 -0.16 8.58 15.76
C LEU A 95 -1.44 7.79 15.43
N ILE A 96 -2.12 7.19 16.42
CA ILE A 96 -3.41 6.53 16.26
C ILE A 96 -4.44 7.50 15.65
N LEU A 97 -4.57 8.70 16.22
CA LEU A 97 -5.49 9.72 15.70
C LEU A 97 -5.19 10.08 14.24
N LEU A 98 -3.91 10.28 13.91
CA LEU A 98 -3.49 10.61 12.53
C LEU A 98 -3.79 9.47 11.57
N ILE A 99 -3.61 8.19 11.98
CA ILE A 99 -3.96 7.03 11.17
C ILE A 99 -5.46 6.94 10.95
N ILE A 100 -6.27 7.13 12.00
CA ILE A 100 -7.74 7.13 11.87
C ILE A 100 -8.17 8.20 10.84
N VAL A 101 -7.70 9.44 10.99
CA VAL A 101 -8.03 10.53 10.08
C VAL A 101 -7.56 10.25 8.65
N GLY A 102 -6.34 9.72 8.48
CA GLY A 102 -5.80 9.38 7.17
C GLY A 102 -6.49 8.18 6.49
N THR A 103 -7.21 7.37 7.26
CA THR A 103 -7.99 6.23 6.74
C THR A 103 -9.38 6.65 6.23
N LEU A 104 -9.91 7.81 6.63
CA LEU A 104 -11.25 8.23 6.26
C LEU A 104 -11.44 8.50 4.75
N PRO A 105 -10.55 9.24 4.04
CA PRO A 105 -10.79 9.60 2.65
C PRO A 105 -10.99 8.42 1.67
N PRO A 106 -10.30 7.27 1.78
CA PRO A 106 -10.57 6.10 0.95
C PRO A 106 -12.01 5.60 0.98
N PHE A 107 -12.75 5.81 2.08
CA PHE A 107 -14.17 5.43 2.14
C PHE A 107 -15.03 6.17 1.12
N ALA A 108 -14.63 7.38 0.71
CA ALA A 108 -15.34 8.14 -0.33
C ALA A 108 -15.26 7.47 -1.72
N VAL A 109 -14.34 6.51 -1.91
CA VAL A 109 -14.17 5.78 -3.18
C VAL A 109 -15.08 4.54 -3.23
N LEU A 110 -15.58 4.05 -2.09
CA LEU A 110 -16.41 2.84 -2.02
C LEU A 110 -17.61 2.84 -2.99
N PRO A 111 -18.37 3.95 -3.17
CA PRO A 111 -19.51 3.96 -4.10
C PRO A 111 -19.13 3.73 -5.57
N ILE A 112 -17.87 3.93 -5.91
CA ILE A 112 -17.35 3.78 -7.29
C ILE A 112 -16.30 2.66 -7.40
N LYS A 113 -16.18 1.78 -6.37
CA LYS A 113 -15.13 0.74 -6.30
C LYS A 113 -15.08 -0.12 -7.56
N ASP A 114 -16.25 -0.54 -8.08
CA ASP A 114 -16.34 -1.44 -9.23
C ASP A 114 -15.83 -0.77 -10.51
N LYS A 115 -16.13 0.53 -10.69
CA LYS A 115 -15.59 1.31 -11.81
C LYS A 115 -14.08 1.48 -11.72
N VAL A 116 -13.55 1.67 -10.50
CA VAL A 116 -12.12 1.77 -10.26
C VAL A 116 -11.45 0.43 -10.52
N GLN A 117 -12.02 -0.66 -10.05
CA GLN A 117 -11.49 -2.01 -10.23
C GLN A 117 -11.47 -2.41 -11.72
N ALA A 118 -12.49 -2.04 -12.50
CA ALA A 118 -12.55 -2.28 -13.94
C ALA A 118 -11.38 -1.65 -14.71
N LEU A 119 -10.71 -0.62 -14.17
CA LEU A 119 -9.52 -0.01 -14.79
C LEU A 119 -8.30 -0.93 -14.73
N SER A 120 -8.27 -1.95 -13.88
CA SER A 120 -7.15 -2.89 -13.75
C SER A 120 -6.91 -3.72 -15.01
N SER A 121 -7.94 -3.95 -15.82
CA SER A 121 -7.84 -4.63 -17.11
C SER A 121 -7.32 -3.72 -18.25
N ASN A 122 -7.30 -2.40 -18.04
CA ASN A 122 -6.88 -1.44 -19.05
C ASN A 122 -5.37 -1.15 -18.95
N MET A 123 -4.56 -1.84 -19.77
CA MET A 123 -3.10 -1.71 -19.75
C MET A 123 -2.62 -0.29 -20.13
N VAL A 124 -3.38 0.45 -20.94
CA VAL A 124 -3.04 1.86 -21.25
C VAL A 124 -3.19 2.72 -20.00
N PHE A 125 -4.27 2.51 -19.24
CA PHE A 125 -4.47 3.19 -17.95
C PHE A 125 -3.36 2.85 -16.96
N ILE A 126 -3.01 1.56 -16.81
CA ILE A 126 -1.93 1.10 -15.93
C ILE A 126 -0.59 1.76 -16.30
N GLY A 127 -0.22 1.77 -17.59
CA GLY A 127 1.01 2.41 -18.05
C GLY A 127 1.05 3.91 -17.74
N ALA A 128 -0.05 4.62 -18.00
CA ALA A 128 -0.17 6.04 -17.65
C ALA A 128 -0.09 6.28 -16.12
N ALA A 129 -0.75 5.46 -15.33
CA ALA A 129 -0.74 5.55 -13.86
C ALA A 129 0.66 5.31 -13.27
N LEU A 130 1.45 4.40 -13.84
CA LEU A 130 2.85 4.20 -13.48
C LEU A 130 3.69 5.45 -13.78
N ILE A 131 3.48 6.10 -14.93
CA ILE A 131 4.17 7.35 -15.28
C ILE A 131 3.83 8.45 -14.27
N VAL A 132 2.55 8.58 -13.88
CA VAL A 132 2.12 9.54 -12.84
C VAL A 132 2.78 9.24 -11.51
N THR A 133 2.84 7.96 -11.10
CA THR A 133 3.56 7.55 -9.89
C THR A 133 5.04 8.01 -9.94
N GLY A 134 5.70 7.82 -11.09
CA GLY A 134 7.07 8.27 -11.29
C GLY A 134 7.22 9.80 -11.17
N LEU A 135 6.29 10.58 -11.75
CA LEU A 135 6.30 12.05 -11.65
C LEU A 135 6.18 12.53 -10.20
N LEU A 136 5.29 11.91 -9.42
CA LEU A 136 5.11 12.24 -8.00
C LEU A 136 6.36 11.94 -7.18
N LEU A 137 6.98 10.78 -7.37
CA LEU A 137 8.22 10.40 -6.69
C LEU A 137 9.38 11.35 -7.05
N PHE A 138 9.50 11.70 -8.31
CA PHE A 138 10.52 12.64 -8.78
C PHE A 138 10.30 14.04 -8.19
N ALA A 139 9.06 14.50 -8.11
CA ALA A 139 8.70 15.75 -7.48
C ALA A 139 9.02 15.75 -5.97
N SER A 140 8.80 14.61 -5.27
CA SER A 140 9.04 14.51 -3.84
C SER A 140 10.50 14.75 -3.44
N ASP A 141 11.45 14.42 -4.31
CA ASP A 141 12.87 14.66 -4.05
C ASP A 141 13.28 16.13 -4.20
N ARG A 142 12.45 16.94 -4.85
CA ARG A 142 12.67 18.37 -5.05
C ARG A 142 12.07 19.26 -3.98
N VAL A 143 11.21 18.68 -3.14
CA VAL A 143 10.62 19.42 -2.02
C VAL A 143 11.63 19.56 -0.89
N LYS A 144 11.60 20.70 -0.21
CA LYS A 144 12.41 20.93 0.99
C LYS A 144 12.19 19.81 2.00
N LYS A 145 13.28 19.37 2.65
CA LYS A 145 13.21 18.33 3.68
C LYS A 145 12.26 18.74 4.79
N GLY A 146 11.19 17.97 4.96
CA GLY A 146 10.25 18.16 6.05
C GLY A 146 10.87 17.85 7.41
N ARG A 147 10.26 18.39 8.47
CA ARG A 147 10.70 18.21 9.86
C ARG A 147 9.57 17.72 10.77
N LYS A 148 8.35 17.55 10.24
CA LYS A 148 7.21 17.10 11.04
C LYS A 148 7.34 15.62 11.34
N THR A 149 7.21 15.30 12.62
CA THR A 149 7.14 13.94 13.18
C THR A 149 5.75 13.69 13.72
N GLU A 150 5.47 12.51 14.29
CA GLU A 150 4.20 12.21 14.96
C GLU A 150 3.82 13.22 16.03
N ALA A 151 4.82 13.80 16.71
CA ALA A 151 4.58 14.79 17.76
C ALA A 151 4.12 16.15 17.22
N SER A 152 4.48 16.51 15.97
CA SER A 152 4.24 17.83 15.38
C SER A 152 3.33 17.80 14.14
N ALA A 153 3.01 16.61 13.59
CA ALA A 153 2.10 16.47 12.48
C ALA A 153 0.67 16.88 12.86
N GLY A 154 0.04 17.72 12.05
CA GLY A 154 -1.35 18.15 12.26
C GLY A 154 -2.36 17.18 11.64
N VAL A 155 -3.59 17.23 12.16
CA VAL A 155 -4.73 16.43 11.64
C VAL A 155 -4.99 16.72 10.16
N LEU A 156 -4.92 17.98 9.73
CA LEU A 156 -5.09 18.35 8.32
C LEU A 156 -4.01 17.71 7.42
N SER A 157 -2.77 17.60 7.89
CA SER A 157 -1.71 16.94 7.10
C SER A 157 -1.98 15.44 6.95
N ALA A 158 -2.51 14.76 7.97
CA ALA A 158 -2.91 13.37 7.89
C ALA A 158 -4.11 13.18 6.94
N LEU A 159 -5.09 14.09 6.97
CA LEU A 159 -6.22 14.07 6.04
C LEU A 159 -5.76 14.22 4.58
N ILE A 160 -4.81 15.14 4.30
CA ILE A 160 -4.25 15.32 2.96
C ILE A 160 -3.51 14.04 2.50
N VAL A 161 -2.75 13.38 3.38
CA VAL A 161 -2.15 12.08 3.05
C VAL A 161 -3.22 11.03 2.79
N GLY A 162 -4.32 11.04 3.54
CA GLY A 162 -5.48 10.18 3.32
C GLY A 162 -6.17 10.43 1.97
N VAL A 163 -6.27 11.68 1.52
CA VAL A 163 -6.74 12.01 0.16
C VAL A 163 -5.79 11.43 -0.89
N GLY A 164 -4.49 11.54 -0.68
CA GLY A 164 -3.50 10.87 -1.53
C GLY A 164 -3.73 9.35 -1.56
N GLN A 165 -4.02 8.73 -0.40
CA GLN A 165 -4.35 7.30 -0.32
C GLN A 165 -5.64 6.97 -1.10
N ALA A 166 -6.66 7.82 -1.04
CA ALA A 166 -7.89 7.64 -1.81
C ALA A 166 -7.63 7.68 -3.33
N ILE A 167 -6.81 8.61 -3.81
CA ILE A 167 -6.40 8.66 -5.23
C ILE A 167 -5.62 7.39 -5.60
N ALA A 168 -4.82 6.85 -4.70
CA ALA A 168 -4.02 5.65 -4.93
C ALA A 168 -4.82 4.33 -4.89
N THR A 169 -6.15 4.38 -4.73
CA THR A 169 -7.01 3.22 -5.02
C THR A 169 -7.11 2.93 -6.52
N MET A 170 -6.75 3.89 -7.39
CA MET A 170 -6.68 3.69 -8.83
C MET A 170 -5.56 2.69 -9.17
N PRO A 171 -5.85 1.62 -9.94
CA PRO A 171 -4.85 0.64 -10.35
C PRO A 171 -3.67 1.28 -11.08
N GLY A 172 -2.45 0.85 -10.79
CA GLY A 172 -1.24 1.44 -11.38
C GLY A 172 -0.69 2.64 -10.62
N ILE A 173 -1.47 3.33 -9.77
CA ILE A 173 -0.95 4.32 -8.85
C ILE A 173 -0.42 3.60 -7.59
N SER A 174 0.85 3.85 -7.26
CA SER A 174 1.43 3.28 -6.06
C SER A 174 0.83 3.90 -4.80
N ARG A 175 0.19 3.09 -3.94
CA ARG A 175 -0.32 3.55 -2.65
C ARG A 175 0.81 4.05 -1.74
N SER A 176 1.87 3.25 -1.58
CA SER A 176 3.05 3.66 -0.81
C SER A 176 3.72 4.89 -1.42
N GLY A 177 3.88 4.93 -2.74
CA GLY A 177 4.42 6.09 -3.46
C GLY A 177 3.60 7.36 -3.21
N MET A 178 2.29 7.30 -3.34
CA MET A 178 1.39 8.44 -3.16
C MET A 178 1.40 8.93 -1.70
N THR A 179 1.23 8.04 -0.72
CA THR A 179 1.17 8.44 0.70
C THR A 179 2.50 8.97 1.21
N ILE A 180 3.64 8.38 0.81
CA ILE A 180 4.97 8.87 1.16
C ILE A 180 5.20 10.25 0.53
N THR A 181 4.91 10.40 -0.77
CA THR A 181 5.10 11.65 -1.51
C THR A 181 4.23 12.77 -0.94
N THR A 182 2.95 12.50 -0.70
CA THR A 182 2.03 13.46 -0.09
C THR A 182 2.49 13.83 1.32
N GLY A 183 2.98 12.85 2.11
CA GLY A 183 3.60 13.09 3.41
C GLY A 183 4.80 14.06 3.31
N CYS A 184 5.67 13.88 2.31
CA CYS A 184 6.78 14.81 2.06
C CYS A 184 6.27 16.22 1.69
N PHE A 185 5.23 16.33 0.85
CA PHE A 185 4.66 17.63 0.45
C PHE A 185 4.02 18.38 1.60
N VAL A 186 3.38 17.70 2.56
CA VAL A 186 2.82 18.34 3.77
C VAL A 186 3.89 18.61 4.85
N GLY A 187 5.17 18.31 4.56
CA GLY A 187 6.31 18.62 5.41
C GLY A 187 6.66 17.56 6.44
N TYR A 188 6.26 16.29 6.26
CA TYR A 188 6.73 15.18 7.09
C TYR A 188 8.23 14.93 6.87
N GLU A 189 8.93 14.58 7.96
CA GLU A 189 10.26 13.99 7.86
C GLU A 189 10.16 12.67 7.05
N ARG A 190 11.13 12.40 6.17
CA ARG A 190 11.06 11.26 5.24
C ARG A 190 10.92 9.92 5.96
N ARG A 191 11.62 9.74 7.08
CA ARG A 191 11.45 8.55 7.93
C ARG A 191 10.03 8.43 8.47
N PHE A 192 9.48 9.55 8.92
CA PHE A 192 8.11 9.58 9.42
C PHE A 192 7.09 9.35 8.29
N ALA A 193 7.29 9.93 7.11
CA ALA A 193 6.41 9.71 5.96
C ALA A 193 6.35 8.22 5.56
N VAL A 194 7.48 7.52 5.51
CA VAL A 194 7.54 6.07 5.24
C VAL A 194 6.85 5.27 6.36
N ARG A 195 7.18 5.54 7.63
CA ARG A 195 6.57 4.87 8.77
C ARG A 195 5.06 5.08 8.81
N PHE A 196 4.61 6.33 8.67
CA PHE A 196 3.19 6.68 8.64
C PHE A 196 2.45 5.99 7.50
N SER A 197 3.01 5.99 6.28
CA SER A 197 2.44 5.30 5.12
C SER A 197 2.20 3.81 5.39
N PHE A 198 3.16 3.11 5.99
CA PHE A 198 3.01 1.68 6.27
C PHE A 198 2.06 1.38 7.42
N LEU A 199 2.06 2.16 8.49
CA LEU A 199 1.09 2.01 9.57
C LEU A 199 -0.33 2.38 9.12
N LEU A 200 -0.48 3.41 8.28
CA LEU A 200 -1.73 3.80 7.65
C LEU A 200 -2.28 2.69 6.72
N SER A 201 -1.40 1.87 6.15
CA SER A 201 -1.82 0.75 5.31
C SER A 201 -2.56 -0.34 6.07
N ILE A 202 -2.30 -0.50 7.38
CA ILE A 202 -2.92 -1.58 8.17
C ILE A 202 -4.45 -1.52 8.12
N PRO A 203 -5.12 -0.44 8.57
CA PRO A 203 -6.57 -0.37 8.50
C PRO A 203 -7.09 -0.33 7.07
N ALA A 204 -6.38 0.27 6.12
CA ALA A 204 -6.79 0.35 4.72
C ALA A 204 -6.80 -1.04 4.05
N VAL A 205 -5.72 -1.82 4.21
CA VAL A 205 -5.61 -3.18 3.64
C VAL A 205 -6.59 -4.13 4.32
N LEU A 206 -6.71 -4.08 5.66
CA LEU A 206 -7.69 -4.89 6.38
C LEU A 206 -9.11 -4.59 5.90
N GLY A 207 -9.48 -3.32 5.79
CA GLY A 207 -10.81 -2.92 5.32
C GLY A 207 -11.09 -3.38 3.89
N ALA A 208 -10.14 -3.20 2.97
CA ALA A 208 -10.26 -3.66 1.59
C ALA A 208 -10.40 -5.20 1.51
N ASN A 209 -9.55 -5.92 2.26
CA ASN A 209 -9.58 -7.39 2.27
C ASN A 209 -10.88 -7.96 2.86
N ILE A 210 -11.44 -7.33 3.90
CA ILE A 210 -12.74 -7.75 4.46
C ILE A 210 -13.85 -7.61 3.41
N LEU A 211 -13.85 -6.52 2.64
CA LEU A 211 -14.83 -6.29 1.58
C LEU A 211 -14.65 -7.32 0.44
N SER A 212 -13.42 -7.50 -0.05
CA SER A 212 -13.13 -8.46 -1.13
C SER A 212 -13.36 -9.90 -0.70
N LEU A 213 -13.09 -10.26 0.56
CA LEU A 213 -13.35 -11.60 1.07
C LEU A 213 -14.85 -11.93 1.05
N LYS A 214 -15.69 -10.95 1.39
CA LYS A 214 -17.16 -11.14 1.30
C LYS A 214 -17.58 -11.42 -0.13
N ASP A 215 -17.11 -10.61 -1.09
CA ASP A 215 -17.44 -10.79 -2.51
C ASP A 215 -16.94 -12.16 -3.04
N THR A 216 -15.77 -12.63 -2.56
CA THR A 216 -15.17 -13.91 -2.95
C THR A 216 -15.85 -15.14 -2.33
N MET A 217 -16.39 -15.03 -1.11
CA MET A 217 -17.09 -16.15 -0.48
C MET A 217 -18.34 -16.56 -1.28
N ASP A 218 -18.96 -15.64 -1.99
CA ASP A 218 -20.11 -15.89 -2.83
C ASP A 218 -19.74 -16.64 -4.14
N THR A 219 -18.48 -16.57 -4.58
CA THR A 219 -17.98 -17.25 -5.80
C THR A 219 -17.41 -18.65 -5.53
N GLY A 220 -17.17 -19.01 -4.27
CA GLY A 220 -16.61 -20.28 -3.83
C GLY A 220 -15.07 -20.30 -3.80
N ILE A 221 -14.51 -21.02 -2.83
CA ILE A 221 -13.07 -21.15 -2.61
C ILE A 221 -12.63 -22.58 -2.95
N ASP A 222 -11.64 -22.72 -3.84
CA ASP A 222 -11.01 -24.02 -4.10
C ASP A 222 -9.97 -24.34 -3.00
N TRP A 223 -10.40 -25.07 -2.00
CA TRP A 223 -9.57 -25.49 -0.88
C TRP A 223 -8.39 -26.40 -1.26
N SER A 224 -8.46 -27.08 -2.42
CA SER A 224 -7.38 -27.91 -2.92
C SER A 224 -6.14 -27.11 -3.30
N GLN A 225 -6.30 -25.82 -3.61
CA GLN A 225 -5.24 -24.89 -3.99
C GLN A 225 -4.55 -24.22 -2.79
N VAL A 226 -4.96 -24.46 -1.56
CA VAL A 226 -4.37 -23.84 -0.36
C VAL A 226 -2.86 -24.02 -0.27
N PRO A 227 -2.26 -25.20 -0.55
CA PRO A 227 -0.78 -25.32 -0.55
C PRO A 227 -0.10 -24.41 -1.57
N VAL A 228 -0.73 -24.20 -2.74
CA VAL A 228 -0.23 -23.30 -3.78
C VAL A 228 -0.33 -21.85 -3.30
N TYR A 229 -1.46 -21.46 -2.71
CA TYR A 229 -1.66 -20.10 -2.19
C TYR A 229 -0.66 -19.76 -1.08
N LEU A 230 -0.38 -20.70 -0.19
CA LEU A 230 0.57 -20.50 0.92
C LEU A 230 1.97 -20.15 0.41
N VAL A 231 2.41 -20.72 -0.71
CA VAL A 231 3.72 -20.36 -1.31
C VAL A 231 3.76 -18.88 -1.66
N GLY A 232 2.71 -18.35 -2.31
CA GLY A 232 2.63 -16.93 -2.65
C GLY A 232 2.58 -16.03 -1.41
N VAL A 233 1.76 -16.38 -0.43
CA VAL A 233 1.60 -15.63 0.83
C VAL A 233 2.90 -15.54 1.61
N ILE A 234 3.59 -16.68 1.79
CA ILE A 234 4.88 -16.73 2.50
C ILE A 234 5.93 -15.91 1.74
N THR A 235 5.97 -16.06 0.41
CA THR A 235 6.89 -15.28 -0.43
C THR A 235 6.61 -13.78 -0.30
N ALA A 236 5.35 -13.35 -0.40
CA ALA A 236 4.96 -11.96 -0.25
C ALA A 236 5.31 -11.40 1.15
N ALA A 237 5.13 -12.18 2.21
CA ALA A 237 5.47 -11.79 3.58
C ALA A 237 6.99 -11.62 3.76
N VAL A 238 7.79 -12.60 3.34
CA VAL A 238 9.25 -12.57 3.50
C VAL A 238 9.87 -11.45 2.67
N VAL A 239 9.54 -11.41 1.37
CA VAL A 239 10.05 -10.39 0.45
C VAL A 239 9.58 -9.00 0.85
N GLY A 240 8.32 -8.88 1.25
CA GLY A 240 7.75 -7.63 1.76
C GLY A 240 8.50 -7.10 2.99
N TYR A 241 8.82 -7.96 3.94
CA TYR A 241 9.63 -7.57 5.10
C TYR A 241 11.01 -7.05 4.70
N LEU A 242 11.68 -7.70 3.75
CA LEU A 242 12.99 -7.26 3.24
C LEU A 242 12.87 -5.90 2.53
N CYS A 243 11.80 -5.69 1.75
CA CYS A 243 11.53 -4.43 1.06
C CYS A 243 11.21 -3.28 2.04
N ILE A 244 10.48 -3.54 3.13
CA ILE A 244 10.28 -2.54 4.19
C ILE A 244 11.62 -2.12 4.78
N ARG A 245 12.50 -3.07 5.11
CA ARG A 245 13.84 -2.75 5.64
C ARG A 245 14.67 -1.94 4.65
N LEU A 246 14.65 -2.33 3.37
CA LEU A 246 15.33 -1.60 2.32
C LEU A 246 14.81 -0.17 2.20
N LEU A 247 13.49 0.02 2.20
CA LEU A 247 12.92 1.37 2.06
C LEU A 247 13.20 2.26 3.28
N LYS A 248 13.28 1.70 4.50
CA LYS A 248 13.75 2.44 5.68
C LYS A 248 15.17 3.00 5.45
N ILE A 249 16.10 2.20 4.92
CA ILE A 249 17.47 2.63 4.61
C ILE A 249 17.48 3.71 3.52
N ILE A 250 16.64 3.56 2.49
CA ILE A 250 16.53 4.55 1.40
C ILE A 250 15.95 5.87 1.91
N ALA A 251 14.96 5.81 2.80
CA ALA A 251 14.37 7.00 3.43
C ALA A 251 15.42 7.80 4.22
N ASP A 252 16.35 7.12 4.88
CA ASP A 252 17.48 7.76 5.59
C ASP A 252 18.39 8.53 4.65
N LYS A 253 18.64 7.99 3.46
CA LYS A 253 19.39 8.66 2.40
C LYS A 253 18.60 9.78 1.72
N GLY A 254 17.29 9.79 1.87
CA GLY A 254 16.37 10.81 1.41
C GLY A 254 16.23 10.92 -0.11
N ARG A 255 16.27 9.81 -0.86
CA ARG A 255 16.15 9.79 -2.32
C ARG A 255 15.17 8.71 -2.77
N PHE A 256 13.96 9.13 -3.14
CA PHE A 256 12.94 8.24 -3.74
C PHE A 256 12.92 8.32 -5.27
N GLY A 257 13.57 9.31 -5.86
CA GLY A 257 13.57 9.57 -7.30
C GLY A 257 14.15 8.44 -8.16
N PHE A 258 14.96 7.54 -7.57
CA PHE A 258 15.40 6.33 -8.29
C PHE A 258 14.22 5.49 -8.76
N PHE A 259 13.18 5.36 -7.93
CA PHE A 259 11.97 4.63 -8.30
C PHE A 259 11.15 5.34 -9.39
N ALA A 260 11.31 6.65 -9.55
CA ALA A 260 10.67 7.41 -10.62
C ALA A 260 11.11 6.93 -12.00
N TYR A 261 12.42 6.77 -12.19
CA TYR A 261 12.97 6.26 -13.46
C TYR A 261 12.47 4.86 -13.78
N TYR A 262 12.41 4.00 -12.77
CA TYR A 262 11.83 2.66 -12.91
C TYR A 262 10.35 2.73 -13.32
N CYS A 263 9.52 3.53 -12.64
CA CYS A 263 8.10 3.67 -12.94
C CYS A 263 7.88 4.22 -14.37
N TRP A 264 8.71 5.17 -14.82
CA TRP A 264 8.64 5.68 -16.19
C TRP A 264 9.01 4.61 -17.21
N ALA A 265 10.09 3.87 -16.98
CA ALA A 265 10.49 2.78 -17.87
C ALA A 265 9.41 1.68 -17.95
N ALA A 266 8.89 1.24 -16.80
CA ALA A 266 7.82 0.23 -16.74
C ALA A 266 6.53 0.73 -17.39
N GLY A 267 6.13 1.99 -17.13
CA GLY A 267 4.94 2.59 -17.72
C GLY A 267 5.05 2.74 -19.24
N LEU A 268 6.17 3.26 -19.75
CA LEU A 268 6.42 3.39 -21.18
C LEU A 268 6.46 2.02 -21.87
N LEU A 269 7.14 1.04 -21.29
CA LEU A 269 7.18 -0.32 -21.81
C LEU A 269 5.79 -0.93 -21.89
N THR A 270 4.96 -0.75 -20.85
CA THR A 270 3.57 -1.23 -20.85
C THR A 270 2.75 -0.60 -21.97
N LEU A 271 2.88 0.72 -22.18
CA LEU A 271 2.18 1.43 -23.26
C LEU A 271 2.62 0.92 -24.66
N ILE A 272 3.92 0.79 -24.88
CA ILE A 272 4.48 0.30 -26.14
C ILE A 272 3.98 -1.13 -26.45
N LEU A 273 4.10 -2.04 -25.46
CA LEU A 273 3.64 -3.42 -25.63
C LEU A 273 2.14 -3.52 -25.90
N THR A 274 1.35 -2.64 -25.27
CA THR A 274 -0.12 -2.60 -25.49
C THR A 274 -0.46 -2.11 -26.90
N ILE A 275 0.31 -1.17 -27.46
CA ILE A 275 0.10 -0.68 -28.84
C ILE A 275 0.51 -1.74 -29.86
N ILE A 276 1.61 -2.46 -29.63
CA ILE A 276 2.11 -3.49 -30.56
C ILE A 276 1.19 -4.73 -30.58
N LYS A 277 0.51 -5.05 -29.46
CA LYS A 277 -0.42 -6.19 -29.38
C LYS A 277 -1.82 -5.92 -29.97
N LYS A 278 -2.13 -4.67 -30.32
CA LYS A 278 -3.36 -4.29 -31.04
C LYS A 278 -3.17 -4.44 -32.55
#